data_c01aff97a55ae210d502a5113fb92009
#
_entry.id   c01aff97a55ae210d502a5113fb92009
#
_cell.length_a   1.000
_cell.length_b   1.000
_cell.length_c   1.000
_cell.angle_alpha   90.00
_cell.angle_beta   90.00
_cell.angle_gamma   90.00
#
_symmetry.space_group_name_H-M   'P 1'
#
loop_
_entity.id
_entity.type
_entity.pdbx_description
1 polymer ?
#
loop_
_entity_poly.entity_id
_entity_poly.type
_entity_poly.pdbx_seq_one_letter_code
_entity_poly.pdbx_strand_id
1 'polypeptide(L)'
;MASLGISSAIILMFVQLGFMGALNESNTVLHQHLRGDLVMLDAKTQALVLANTFSRQRLYQLLNFKEVEDISPIYLKTGVFRNPKTGESRTIAIYGINPIEQPFEFPELDQDIQHIYLTDTVLFDRGSTSEYGPIEADFESGDDVFIELNDQRIRVGEIITFTGTSFGITGSVVTSDKNFARLFPELSHLDQAAIGVVRLQPGLDADEVASTLRKHLPSDVVLLTADEFIQKEYAYWQGTTAVGFIFQMGAAVGFLIGMYIVYQVLFTDVANHIPDYAILKSKGYPSSYFLSLVIQESLILSISSYIPGYICAIGLYKLVQIGTKLPAFMTLERAILVLILTFSMSLFAGFLVMRKLKDSDPADLF
;
A
#
# COMPACT_ATOMS: atom_id res chain seq x y z
N MET A 1 4.64 1.87 34.57
CA MET A 1 5.91 1.88 33.79
C MET A 1 5.97 0.72 32.80
N ALA A 2 5.82 -0.53 33.24
CA ALA A 2 5.87 -1.72 32.36
C ALA A 2 4.92 -1.66 31.15
N SER A 3 3.64 -1.36 31.39
CA SER A 3 2.64 -1.27 30.31
C SER A 3 2.97 -0.22 29.25
N LEU A 4 3.64 0.89 29.63
CA LEU A 4 4.07 1.92 28.67
C LEU A 4 5.16 1.40 27.72
N GLY A 5 6.12 0.64 28.22
CA GLY A 5 7.16 0.02 27.39
C GLY A 5 6.58 -0.97 26.38
N ILE A 6 5.66 -1.84 26.85
CA ILE A 6 4.98 -2.79 25.98
C ILE A 6 4.10 -2.06 24.95
N SER A 7 3.35 -1.04 25.37
CA SER A 7 2.53 -0.23 24.46
C SER A 7 3.37 0.44 23.38
N SER A 8 4.59 0.93 23.67
CA SER A 8 5.46 1.53 22.65
C SER A 8 5.92 0.52 21.61
N ALA A 9 6.20 -0.73 22.00
CA ALA A 9 6.51 -1.80 21.05
C ALA A 9 5.29 -2.14 20.16
N ILE A 10 4.09 -2.17 20.75
CA ILE A 10 2.83 -2.38 20.03
C ILE A 10 2.58 -1.24 19.03
N ILE A 11 2.79 0.01 19.44
CA ILE A 11 2.69 1.19 18.54
C ILE A 11 3.68 1.04 17.38
N LEU A 12 4.92 0.64 17.66
CA LEU A 12 5.91 0.44 16.60
C LEU A 12 5.46 -0.63 15.59
N MET A 13 4.95 -1.77 16.06
CA MET A 13 4.39 -2.81 15.18
C MET A 13 3.22 -2.27 14.35
N PHE A 14 2.29 -1.54 14.96
CA PHE A 14 1.19 -0.91 14.22
C PHE A 14 1.69 0.06 13.17
N VAL A 15 2.62 0.95 13.51
CA VAL A 15 3.17 1.95 12.57
C VAL A 15 3.83 1.26 11.38
N GLN A 16 4.67 0.27 11.61
CA GLN A 16 5.35 -0.44 10.53
C GLN A 16 4.38 -1.20 9.62
N LEU A 17 3.44 -1.94 10.21
CA LEU A 17 2.41 -2.64 9.44
C LEU A 17 1.41 -1.68 8.79
N GLY A 18 1.19 -0.51 9.38
CA GLY A 18 0.39 0.56 8.81
C GLY A 18 1.01 1.15 7.55
N PHE A 19 2.29 1.46 7.59
CA PHE A 19 3.04 1.93 6.42
C PHE A 19 3.14 0.85 5.34
N MET A 20 3.31 -0.43 5.72
CA MET A 20 3.26 -1.53 4.76
C MET A 20 1.90 -1.60 4.05
N GLY A 21 0.80 -1.47 4.80
CA GLY A 21 -0.55 -1.42 4.23
C GLY A 21 -0.75 -0.21 3.31
N ALA A 22 -0.31 0.98 3.75
CA ALA A 22 -0.36 2.19 2.94
C ALA A 22 0.48 2.08 1.65
N LEU A 23 1.66 1.42 1.74
CA LEU A 23 2.50 1.12 0.57
C LEU A 23 1.74 0.29 -0.46
N ASN A 24 1.11 -0.79 -0.01
CA ASN A 24 0.36 -1.68 -0.88
C ASN A 24 -0.86 -0.98 -1.49
N GLU A 25 -1.68 -0.39 -0.65
CA GLU A 25 -2.95 0.24 -1.03
C GLU A 25 -2.71 1.42 -1.99
N SER A 26 -1.78 2.32 -1.65
CA SER A 26 -1.50 3.49 -2.49
C SER A 26 -0.95 3.15 -3.88
N ASN A 27 -0.23 2.05 -4.02
CA ASN A 27 0.33 1.64 -5.31
C ASN A 27 -0.62 0.75 -6.13
N THR A 28 -1.76 0.33 -5.57
CA THR A 28 -2.72 -0.54 -6.28
C THR A 28 -4.07 0.11 -6.54
N VAL A 29 -4.27 1.38 -6.20
CA VAL A 29 -5.54 2.10 -6.46
C VAL A 29 -5.93 2.00 -7.93
N LEU A 30 -5.01 2.29 -8.85
CA LEU A 30 -5.27 2.19 -10.29
C LEU A 30 -5.68 0.77 -10.71
N HIS A 31 -4.99 -0.23 -10.19
CA HIS A 31 -5.21 -1.64 -10.52
C HIS A 31 -6.63 -2.10 -10.17
N GLN A 32 -7.17 -1.59 -9.05
CA GLN A 32 -8.51 -1.92 -8.56
C GLN A 32 -9.62 -1.18 -9.31
N HIS A 33 -9.29 -0.13 -10.07
CA HIS A 33 -10.23 0.72 -10.77
C HIS A 33 -10.06 0.65 -12.29
N LEU A 34 -9.51 -0.43 -12.81
CA LEU A 34 -9.50 -0.68 -14.25
C LEU A 34 -10.85 -1.28 -14.69
N ARG A 35 -11.41 -0.76 -15.76
CA ARG A 35 -12.67 -1.24 -16.36
C ARG A 35 -12.38 -2.38 -17.34
N GLY A 36 -11.82 -3.49 -16.84
CA GLY A 36 -11.48 -4.65 -17.64
C GLY A 36 -11.13 -5.87 -16.78
N ASP A 37 -11.23 -7.03 -17.40
CA ASP A 37 -11.02 -8.32 -16.73
C ASP A 37 -9.56 -8.79 -16.82
N LEU A 38 -8.87 -8.38 -17.92
CA LEU A 38 -7.47 -8.73 -18.15
C LEU A 38 -6.65 -7.47 -18.44
N VAL A 39 -5.36 -7.54 -18.13
CA VAL A 39 -4.39 -6.45 -18.32
C VAL A 39 -3.19 -6.96 -19.10
N MET A 40 -2.85 -6.29 -20.19
CA MET A 40 -1.64 -6.53 -20.97
C MET A 40 -0.55 -5.53 -20.60
N LEU A 41 0.66 -6.03 -20.38
CA LEU A 41 1.85 -5.25 -20.09
C LEU A 41 3.03 -5.74 -20.94
N ASP A 42 4.07 -4.91 -21.07
CA ASP A 42 5.38 -5.38 -21.53
C ASP A 42 5.93 -6.43 -20.56
N ALA A 43 6.53 -7.50 -21.06
CA ALA A 43 7.02 -8.61 -20.26
C ALA A 43 8.10 -8.21 -19.23
N LYS A 44 8.80 -7.10 -19.44
CA LYS A 44 9.84 -6.57 -18.55
C LYS A 44 9.30 -5.61 -17.50
N THR A 45 8.03 -5.19 -17.59
CA THR A 45 7.40 -4.34 -16.59
C THR A 45 7.33 -5.06 -15.25
N GLN A 46 8.01 -4.53 -14.25
CA GLN A 46 8.03 -5.08 -12.89
C GLN A 46 6.92 -4.48 -12.02
N ALA A 47 6.72 -3.18 -12.12
CA ALA A 47 5.70 -2.43 -11.41
C ALA A 47 5.24 -1.24 -12.26
N LEU A 48 4.10 -0.66 -11.93
CA LEU A 48 3.51 0.44 -12.71
C LEU A 48 4.42 1.68 -12.76
N VAL A 49 5.11 1.99 -11.66
CA VAL A 49 6.06 3.12 -11.59
C VAL A 49 7.25 2.96 -12.55
N LEU A 50 7.54 1.73 -12.97
CA LEU A 50 8.59 1.35 -13.92
C LEU A 50 8.00 0.72 -15.18
N ALA A 51 6.79 1.13 -15.58
CA ALA A 51 6.12 0.56 -16.72
C ALA A 51 6.94 0.79 -18.01
N ASN A 52 7.26 -0.31 -18.69
CA ASN A 52 7.75 -0.27 -20.05
C ASN A 52 6.54 -0.20 -21.01
N THR A 53 6.79 0.22 -22.21
CA THR A 53 5.76 0.27 -23.25
C THR A 53 5.86 -0.92 -24.19
N PHE A 54 4.72 -1.40 -24.68
CA PHE A 54 4.62 -2.44 -25.68
C PHE A 54 3.86 -1.95 -26.91
N SER A 55 4.03 -2.61 -28.05
CA SER A 55 3.35 -2.24 -29.28
C SER A 55 1.82 -2.39 -29.13
N ARG A 56 1.09 -1.30 -29.39
CA ARG A 56 -0.38 -1.29 -29.39
C ARG A 56 -0.99 -2.36 -30.31
N GLN A 57 -0.27 -2.77 -31.37
CA GLN A 57 -0.71 -3.86 -32.25
C GLN A 57 -0.91 -5.19 -31.49
N ARG A 58 -0.14 -5.45 -30.44
CA ARG A 58 -0.31 -6.65 -29.59
C ARG A 58 -1.67 -6.67 -28.92
N LEU A 59 -2.12 -5.51 -28.44
CA LEU A 59 -3.43 -5.36 -27.82
C LEU A 59 -4.54 -5.57 -28.86
N TYR A 60 -4.44 -4.96 -30.03
CA TYR A 60 -5.43 -5.10 -31.10
C TYR A 60 -5.53 -6.54 -31.65
N GLN A 61 -4.48 -7.36 -31.56
CA GLN A 61 -4.53 -8.76 -31.93
C GLN A 61 -5.55 -9.56 -31.09
N LEU A 62 -5.81 -9.12 -29.84
CA LEU A 62 -6.79 -9.78 -28.97
C LEU A 62 -8.24 -9.64 -29.47
N LEU A 63 -8.58 -8.64 -30.26
CA LEU A 63 -9.91 -8.50 -30.86
C LEU A 63 -10.24 -9.60 -31.89
N ASN A 64 -9.28 -10.41 -32.32
CA ASN A 64 -9.54 -11.57 -33.15
C ASN A 64 -10.15 -12.75 -32.37
N PHE A 65 -10.16 -12.69 -31.05
CA PHE A 65 -10.74 -13.72 -30.17
C PHE A 65 -12.17 -13.31 -29.78
N LYS A 66 -13.12 -14.21 -29.94
CA LYS A 66 -14.53 -13.97 -29.68
C LYS A 66 -14.87 -13.77 -28.20
N GLU A 67 -13.96 -14.18 -27.32
CA GLU A 67 -14.04 -14.02 -25.88
C GLU A 67 -13.78 -12.56 -25.45
N VAL A 68 -13.12 -11.76 -26.32
CA VAL A 68 -12.78 -10.37 -26.05
C VAL A 68 -13.89 -9.47 -26.60
N GLU A 69 -14.45 -8.62 -25.72
CA GLU A 69 -15.46 -7.64 -26.08
C GLU A 69 -14.83 -6.35 -26.58
N ASP A 70 -13.87 -5.82 -25.83
CA ASP A 70 -13.25 -4.52 -26.11
C ASP A 70 -11.84 -4.46 -25.52
N ILE A 71 -11.06 -3.49 -26.00
CA ILE A 71 -9.70 -3.20 -25.54
C ILE A 71 -9.50 -1.69 -25.40
N SER A 72 -8.71 -1.27 -24.40
CA SER A 72 -8.38 0.13 -24.19
C SER A 72 -6.90 0.31 -23.84
N PRO A 73 -6.12 0.97 -24.71
CA PRO A 73 -4.73 1.33 -24.38
C PRO A 73 -4.69 2.51 -23.42
N ILE A 74 -3.82 2.42 -22.42
CA ILE A 74 -3.49 3.50 -21.51
C ILE A 74 -2.03 3.89 -21.75
N TYR A 75 -1.80 5.15 -21.97
CA TYR A 75 -0.48 5.76 -22.10
C TYR A 75 -0.08 6.31 -20.73
N LEU A 76 1.10 5.96 -20.25
CA LEU A 76 1.61 6.42 -18.98
C LEU A 76 3.06 6.85 -19.12
N LYS A 77 3.35 8.07 -18.70
CA LYS A 77 4.71 8.59 -18.61
C LYS A 77 4.81 9.63 -17.52
N THR A 78 5.98 9.74 -16.92
CA THR A 78 6.25 10.83 -15.99
C THR A 78 6.69 12.07 -16.78
N GLY A 79 6.14 13.21 -16.39
CA GLY A 79 6.51 14.53 -16.92
C GLY A 79 7.07 15.44 -15.84
N VAL A 80 7.60 16.58 -16.26
CA VAL A 80 8.05 17.64 -15.35
C VAL A 80 6.90 18.61 -15.16
N PHE A 81 6.38 18.65 -13.95
CA PHE A 81 5.43 19.67 -13.48
C PHE A 81 6.20 20.83 -12.89
N ARG A 82 5.82 22.06 -13.21
CA ARG A 82 6.35 23.27 -12.58
C ARG A 82 5.26 23.95 -11.78
N ASN A 83 5.53 24.16 -10.49
CA ASN A 83 4.60 24.81 -9.58
C ASN A 83 4.39 26.27 -10.01
N PRO A 84 3.16 26.70 -10.30
CA PRO A 84 2.89 28.05 -10.83
C PRO A 84 3.22 29.16 -9.86
N LYS A 85 3.29 28.91 -8.55
CA LYS A 85 3.56 29.90 -7.51
C LYS A 85 5.02 29.94 -7.09
N THR A 86 5.66 28.78 -6.90
CA THR A 86 7.04 28.70 -6.42
C THR A 86 8.07 28.57 -7.55
N GLY A 87 7.65 28.14 -8.72
CA GLY A 87 8.53 27.81 -9.86
C GLY A 87 9.33 26.52 -9.66
N GLU A 88 9.13 25.78 -8.56
CA GLU A 88 9.79 24.51 -8.32
C GLU A 88 9.28 23.42 -9.25
N SER A 89 10.21 22.60 -9.76
CA SER A 89 9.88 21.48 -10.63
C SER A 89 9.75 20.18 -9.87
N ARG A 90 8.74 19.38 -10.20
CA ARG A 90 8.44 18.07 -9.63
C ARG A 90 8.08 17.07 -10.72
N THR A 91 8.35 15.80 -10.47
CA THR A 91 7.88 14.74 -11.36
C THR A 91 6.41 14.44 -11.09
N ILE A 92 5.59 14.35 -12.14
CA ILE A 92 4.17 14.01 -12.05
C ILE A 92 3.85 12.88 -13.02
N ALA A 93 2.93 11.98 -12.67
CA ALA A 93 2.44 10.98 -13.59
C ALA A 93 1.40 11.59 -14.53
N ILE A 94 1.52 11.30 -15.81
CA ILE A 94 0.59 11.75 -16.85
C ILE A 94 -0.03 10.52 -17.50
N TYR A 95 -1.35 10.37 -17.33
CA TYR A 95 -2.14 9.30 -17.92
C TYR A 95 -2.84 9.83 -19.16
N GLY A 96 -2.55 9.22 -20.31
CA GLY A 96 -3.24 9.48 -21.58
C GLY A 96 -4.23 8.36 -21.86
N ILE A 97 -5.48 8.70 -22.12
CA ILE A 97 -6.54 7.74 -22.43
C ILE A 97 -7.37 8.22 -23.63
N ASN A 98 -7.99 7.28 -24.31
CA ASN A 98 -9.07 7.63 -25.23
C ASN A 98 -10.35 7.88 -24.41
N PRO A 99 -10.91 9.10 -24.42
CA PRO A 99 -12.08 9.43 -23.61
C PRO A 99 -13.34 8.61 -23.96
N ILE A 100 -13.38 8.00 -25.14
CA ILE A 100 -14.51 7.15 -25.59
C ILE A 100 -14.42 5.76 -24.97
N GLU A 101 -13.21 5.23 -24.81
CA GLU A 101 -12.99 3.85 -24.33
C GLU A 101 -13.10 3.72 -22.81
N GLN A 102 -12.87 4.83 -22.08
CA GLN A 102 -13.02 4.93 -20.61
C GLN A 102 -12.45 3.73 -19.84
N PRO A 103 -11.13 3.53 -19.86
CA PRO A 103 -10.51 2.34 -19.26
C PRO A 103 -10.52 2.30 -17.73
N PHE A 104 -10.98 3.38 -17.10
CA PHE A 104 -11.01 3.53 -15.64
C PHE A 104 -12.42 3.60 -15.10
N GLU A 105 -12.59 3.17 -13.83
CA GLU A 105 -13.83 3.23 -13.08
C GLU A 105 -13.68 4.18 -11.88
N PHE A 106 -13.59 5.48 -12.17
CA PHE A 106 -13.55 6.54 -11.17
C PHE A 106 -14.75 7.47 -11.39
N PRO A 107 -15.68 7.60 -10.42
CA PRO A 107 -16.93 8.34 -10.62
C PRO A 107 -16.75 9.80 -11.06
N GLU A 108 -15.80 10.53 -10.48
CA GLU A 108 -15.52 11.92 -10.86
C GLU A 108 -14.88 12.00 -12.25
N LEU A 109 -13.98 11.08 -12.60
CA LEU A 109 -13.42 11.01 -13.94
C LEU A 109 -14.50 10.74 -14.99
N ASP A 110 -15.42 9.81 -14.72
CA ASP A 110 -16.52 9.47 -15.63
C ASP A 110 -17.45 10.66 -15.90
N GLN A 111 -17.69 11.51 -14.89
CA GLN A 111 -18.51 12.71 -15.02
C GLN A 111 -17.83 13.80 -15.83
N ASP A 112 -16.53 13.99 -15.62
CA ASP A 112 -15.79 15.14 -16.12
C ASP A 112 -14.85 14.81 -17.31
N ILE A 113 -14.89 13.58 -17.81
CA ILE A 113 -14.05 13.08 -18.89
C ILE A 113 -14.14 13.95 -20.16
N GLN A 114 -15.28 14.61 -20.39
CA GLN A 114 -15.49 15.51 -21.51
C GLN A 114 -14.51 16.68 -21.56
N HIS A 115 -13.97 17.12 -20.43
CA HIS A 115 -13.04 18.23 -20.36
C HIS A 115 -11.71 17.93 -21.06
N ILE A 116 -11.27 16.66 -21.11
CA ILE A 116 -10.02 16.26 -21.78
C ILE A 116 -10.13 16.19 -23.30
N TYR A 117 -11.33 16.35 -23.88
CA TYR A 117 -11.44 16.57 -25.34
C TYR A 117 -10.87 17.92 -25.78
N LEU A 118 -10.84 18.89 -24.86
CA LEU A 118 -10.27 20.21 -25.13
C LEU A 118 -8.74 20.10 -25.27
N THR A 119 -8.21 20.85 -26.22
CA THR A 119 -6.77 20.90 -26.45
C THR A 119 -6.05 21.49 -25.23
N ASP A 120 -4.89 20.91 -24.91
CA ASP A 120 -4.02 21.35 -23.82
C ASP A 120 -4.75 21.42 -22.45
N THR A 121 -5.61 20.44 -22.21
CA THR A 121 -6.39 20.33 -20.99
C THR A 121 -6.13 19.02 -20.27
N VAL A 122 -6.02 19.07 -18.95
CA VAL A 122 -5.88 17.91 -18.06
C VAL A 122 -6.92 17.95 -16.94
N LEU A 123 -7.23 16.80 -16.38
CA LEU A 123 -7.87 16.66 -15.08
C LEU A 123 -6.77 16.45 -14.03
N PHE A 124 -6.81 17.22 -12.96
CA PHE A 124 -5.78 17.16 -11.92
C PHE A 124 -6.28 16.32 -10.74
N ASP A 125 -5.43 15.41 -10.25
CA ASP A 125 -5.76 14.55 -9.13
C ASP A 125 -5.69 15.31 -7.80
N ARG A 126 -6.83 15.47 -7.10
CA ARG A 126 -6.97 16.04 -5.76
C ARG A 126 -6.07 15.37 -4.72
N GLY A 127 -5.80 14.08 -4.89
CA GLY A 127 -4.92 13.30 -4.03
C GLY A 127 -3.45 13.65 -4.15
N SER A 128 -3.03 14.49 -5.11
CA SER A 128 -1.65 14.95 -5.23
C SER A 128 -1.19 15.71 -3.99
N THR A 129 0.11 15.60 -3.63
CA THR A 129 0.65 16.28 -2.45
C THR A 129 0.61 17.81 -2.60
N SER A 130 0.65 18.53 -1.47
CA SER A 130 0.68 20.00 -1.45
C SER A 130 1.89 20.64 -2.14
N GLU A 131 2.91 19.86 -2.46
CA GLU A 131 4.12 20.30 -3.17
C GLU A 131 3.83 20.77 -4.61
N TYR A 132 2.73 20.31 -5.22
CA TYR A 132 2.29 20.81 -6.53
C TYR A 132 1.63 22.19 -6.48
N GLY A 133 1.39 22.73 -5.28
CA GLY A 133 0.74 24.02 -5.07
C GLY A 133 -0.74 23.88 -4.74
N PRO A 134 -1.42 25.00 -4.47
CA PRO A 134 -2.84 25.00 -4.09
C PRO A 134 -3.77 24.93 -5.31
N ILE A 135 -3.52 24.01 -6.24
CA ILE A 135 -4.24 23.87 -7.52
C ILE A 135 -5.75 23.70 -7.27
N GLU A 136 -6.12 22.84 -6.31
CA GLU A 136 -7.52 22.60 -5.93
C GLU A 136 -8.18 23.89 -5.41
N ALA A 137 -7.54 24.58 -4.46
CA ALA A 137 -8.10 25.80 -3.87
C ALA A 137 -8.21 26.94 -4.89
N ASP A 138 -7.22 27.07 -5.79
CA ASP A 138 -7.26 28.08 -6.86
C ASP A 138 -8.39 27.75 -7.87
N PHE A 139 -8.60 26.48 -8.20
CA PHE A 139 -9.69 26.05 -9.07
C PHE A 139 -11.08 26.28 -8.44
N GLU A 140 -11.25 25.93 -7.15
CA GLU A 140 -12.49 26.13 -6.41
C GLU A 140 -12.84 27.61 -6.21
N SER A 141 -11.86 28.52 -6.25
CA SER A 141 -12.13 29.96 -6.23
C SER A 141 -12.73 30.50 -7.52
N GLY A 142 -12.83 29.66 -8.56
CA GLY A 142 -13.41 30.01 -9.85
C GLY A 142 -12.42 30.59 -10.84
N ASP A 143 -11.13 30.53 -10.55
CA ASP A 143 -10.06 31.00 -11.43
C ASP A 143 -9.77 29.98 -12.56
N ASP A 144 -9.41 30.48 -13.74
CA ASP A 144 -8.82 29.61 -14.78
C ASP A 144 -7.41 29.20 -14.35
N VAL A 145 -7.26 27.96 -13.91
CA VAL A 145 -5.97 27.44 -13.43
C VAL A 145 -5.16 26.88 -14.59
N PHE A 146 -3.93 27.38 -14.72
CA PHE A 146 -2.94 26.88 -15.66
C PHE A 146 -1.73 26.35 -14.91
N ILE A 147 -1.25 25.22 -15.36
CA ILE A 147 -0.03 24.56 -14.87
C ILE A 147 0.98 24.44 -16.02
N GLU A 148 2.23 24.21 -15.70
CA GLU A 148 3.27 23.96 -16.68
C GLU A 148 3.65 22.47 -16.62
N LEU A 149 3.49 21.76 -17.74
CA LEU A 149 3.88 20.35 -17.90
C LEU A 149 4.81 20.23 -19.10
N ASN A 150 6.03 19.72 -18.90
CA ASN A 150 7.04 19.58 -19.96
C ASN A 150 7.24 20.89 -20.74
N ASP A 151 7.39 22.01 -20.05
CA ASP A 151 7.54 23.37 -20.62
C ASP A 151 6.32 23.84 -21.46
N GLN A 152 5.17 23.18 -21.34
CA GLN A 152 3.93 23.57 -22.00
C GLN A 152 2.92 24.07 -20.99
N ARG A 153 2.23 25.16 -21.32
CA ARG A 153 1.16 25.73 -20.51
C ARG A 153 -0.13 24.95 -20.75
N ILE A 154 -0.62 24.26 -19.73
CA ILE A 154 -1.76 23.34 -19.77
C ILE A 154 -2.86 23.86 -18.84
N ARG A 155 -4.10 23.83 -19.29
CA ARG A 155 -5.28 24.20 -18.51
C ARG A 155 -5.70 23.03 -17.61
N VAL A 156 -6.02 23.30 -16.37
CA VAL A 156 -6.74 22.38 -15.51
C VAL A 156 -8.22 22.49 -15.83
N GLY A 157 -8.80 21.45 -16.41
CA GLY A 157 -10.20 21.42 -16.81
C GLY A 157 -11.14 21.07 -15.68
N GLU A 158 -10.67 20.21 -14.76
CA GLU A 158 -11.40 19.82 -13.55
C GLU A 158 -10.45 19.21 -12.50
N ILE A 159 -10.89 19.17 -11.25
CA ILE A 159 -10.22 18.47 -10.16
C ILE A 159 -10.97 17.18 -9.87
N ILE A 160 -10.28 16.06 -9.94
CA ILE A 160 -10.87 14.74 -9.76
C ILE A 160 -10.18 13.96 -8.64
N THR A 161 -10.89 13.03 -8.03
CA THR A 161 -10.27 11.98 -7.21
C THR A 161 -9.86 10.82 -8.14
N PHE A 162 -8.55 10.55 -8.19
CA PHE A 162 -8.00 9.53 -9.07
C PHE A 162 -7.10 8.57 -8.28
N THR A 163 -5.82 8.47 -8.57
CA THR A 163 -4.93 7.52 -7.88
C THR A 163 -4.44 7.99 -6.53
N GLY A 164 -4.47 9.28 -6.28
CA GLY A 164 -3.91 9.88 -5.07
C GLY A 164 -2.39 9.82 -5.00
N THR A 165 -1.88 10.05 -3.80
CA THR A 165 -0.44 9.96 -3.50
C THR A 165 -0.05 8.52 -3.20
N SER A 166 1.07 8.07 -3.78
CA SER A 166 1.69 6.79 -3.48
C SER A 166 3.17 6.95 -3.13
N PHE A 167 3.80 5.85 -2.72
CA PHE A 167 5.25 5.82 -2.48
C PHE A 167 6.08 5.98 -3.76
N GLY A 168 5.49 5.68 -4.93
CA GLY A 168 6.17 5.81 -6.22
C GLY A 168 5.84 7.13 -6.95
N ILE A 169 4.62 7.63 -6.78
CA ILE A 169 4.08 8.77 -7.50
C ILE A 169 3.33 9.66 -6.51
N THR A 170 3.73 10.92 -6.39
CA THR A 170 3.15 11.87 -5.41
C THR A 170 2.07 12.77 -6.02
N GLY A 171 1.83 12.68 -7.32
CA GLY A 171 0.79 13.42 -8.01
C GLY A 171 0.57 12.91 -9.42
N SER A 172 -0.64 13.10 -9.92
CA SER A 172 -1.06 12.62 -11.23
C SER A 172 -2.03 13.56 -11.93
N VAL A 173 -2.03 13.46 -13.26
CA VAL A 173 -3.02 14.09 -14.14
C VAL A 173 -3.51 13.10 -15.17
N VAL A 174 -4.76 13.26 -15.58
CA VAL A 174 -5.38 12.50 -16.66
C VAL A 174 -5.66 13.43 -17.84
N THR A 175 -5.36 12.99 -19.04
CA THR A 175 -5.64 13.75 -20.27
C THR A 175 -6.03 12.81 -21.40
N SER A 176 -6.44 13.39 -22.56
CA SER A 176 -6.70 12.57 -23.73
C SER A 176 -5.41 12.02 -24.33
N ASP A 177 -5.50 10.93 -25.09
CA ASP A 177 -4.44 10.38 -25.90
C ASP A 177 -3.81 11.41 -26.84
N LYS A 178 -4.62 12.30 -27.43
CA LYS A 178 -4.18 13.39 -28.30
C LYS A 178 -3.36 14.45 -27.55
N ASN A 179 -3.80 14.86 -26.37
CA ASN A 179 -3.06 15.80 -25.53
C ASN A 179 -1.77 15.15 -25.01
N PHE A 180 -1.83 13.86 -24.66
CA PHE A 180 -0.65 13.08 -24.26
C PHE A 180 0.41 13.06 -25.36
N ALA A 181 0.02 12.80 -26.61
CA ALA A 181 0.92 12.84 -27.77
C ALA A 181 1.55 14.22 -28.01
N ARG A 182 0.86 15.29 -27.64
CA ARG A 182 1.41 16.67 -27.68
C ARG A 182 2.41 16.94 -26.58
N LEU A 183 2.15 16.42 -25.37
CA LEU A 183 3.06 16.53 -24.22
C LEU A 183 4.35 15.72 -24.41
N PHE A 184 4.28 14.66 -25.24
CA PHE A 184 5.39 13.75 -25.53
C PHE A 184 5.54 13.55 -27.05
N PRO A 185 6.16 14.49 -27.76
CA PRO A 185 6.29 14.45 -29.23
C PRO A 185 6.98 13.18 -29.76
N GLU A 186 7.86 12.57 -28.96
CA GLU A 186 8.51 11.30 -29.27
C GLU A 186 7.57 10.10 -29.31
N LEU A 187 6.38 10.24 -28.70
CA LEU A 187 5.29 9.24 -28.68
C LEU A 187 4.09 9.70 -29.51
N SER A 188 4.26 10.66 -30.41
CA SER A 188 3.18 11.30 -31.19
C SER A 188 2.33 10.33 -31.99
N HIS A 189 2.90 9.19 -32.44
CA HIS A 189 2.16 8.17 -33.18
C HIS A 189 1.31 7.26 -32.31
N LEU A 190 1.47 7.30 -30.96
CA LEU A 190 0.75 6.44 -30.02
C LEU A 190 0.84 4.94 -30.37
N ASP A 191 1.97 4.51 -30.95
CA ASP A 191 2.18 3.12 -31.38
C ASP A 191 2.43 2.17 -30.20
N GLN A 192 2.75 2.74 -29.05
CA GLN A 192 3.11 2.01 -27.84
C GLN A 192 2.22 2.42 -26.68
N ALA A 193 1.68 1.46 -25.97
CA ALA A 193 0.91 1.63 -24.75
C ALA A 193 1.70 1.14 -23.53
N ALA A 194 1.45 1.72 -22.37
CA ALA A 194 2.02 1.27 -21.10
C ALA A 194 1.17 0.14 -20.48
N ILE A 195 -0.16 0.27 -20.58
CA ILE A 195 -1.12 -0.70 -20.09
C ILE A 195 -2.14 -0.95 -21.19
N GLY A 196 -2.51 -2.21 -21.41
CA GLY A 196 -3.63 -2.59 -22.26
C GLY A 196 -4.73 -3.18 -21.40
N VAL A 197 -5.86 -2.52 -21.32
CA VAL A 197 -7.05 -3.06 -20.61
C VAL A 197 -7.85 -3.90 -21.60
N VAL A 198 -8.28 -5.08 -21.18
CA VAL A 198 -9.05 -6.02 -22.00
C VAL A 198 -10.32 -6.38 -21.26
N ARG A 199 -11.46 -6.10 -21.88
CA ARG A 199 -12.77 -6.48 -21.37
C ARG A 199 -13.23 -7.76 -22.08
N LEU A 200 -13.70 -8.72 -21.31
CA LEU A 200 -14.22 -10.00 -21.81
C LEU A 200 -15.73 -9.92 -22.02
N GLN A 201 -16.24 -10.84 -22.84
CA GLN A 201 -17.67 -11.03 -22.97
C GLN A 201 -18.27 -11.43 -21.61
N PRO A 202 -19.48 -10.94 -21.24
CA PRO A 202 -20.07 -11.19 -19.95
C PRO A 202 -20.23 -12.67 -19.63
N GLY A 203 -19.87 -13.06 -18.39
CA GLY A 203 -20.07 -14.41 -17.86
C GLY A 203 -18.92 -15.38 -18.17
N LEU A 204 -17.81 -14.93 -18.75
CA LEU A 204 -16.61 -15.74 -18.93
C LEU A 204 -15.72 -15.68 -17.68
N ASP A 205 -15.00 -16.78 -17.44
CA ASP A 205 -13.98 -16.87 -16.40
C ASP A 205 -12.67 -16.25 -16.91
N ALA A 206 -12.20 -15.21 -16.21
CA ALA A 206 -11.00 -14.45 -16.60
C ALA A 206 -9.73 -15.33 -16.58
N ASP A 207 -9.60 -16.25 -15.62
CA ASP A 207 -8.43 -17.11 -15.49
C ASP A 207 -8.36 -18.15 -16.63
N GLU A 208 -9.52 -18.74 -16.99
CA GLU A 208 -9.60 -19.68 -18.11
C GLU A 208 -9.28 -19.01 -19.45
N VAL A 209 -9.90 -17.84 -19.69
CA VAL A 209 -9.65 -17.06 -20.92
C VAL A 209 -8.19 -16.58 -20.97
N ALA A 210 -7.65 -16.03 -19.88
CA ALA A 210 -6.26 -15.60 -19.82
C ALA A 210 -5.30 -16.75 -20.16
N SER A 211 -5.52 -17.94 -19.59
CA SER A 211 -4.69 -19.11 -19.85
C SER A 211 -4.69 -19.54 -21.32
N THR A 212 -5.81 -19.34 -22.01
CA THR A 212 -5.97 -19.64 -23.42
C THR A 212 -5.30 -18.59 -24.30
N LEU A 213 -5.54 -17.31 -24.03
CA LEU A 213 -4.98 -16.20 -24.81
C LEU A 213 -3.46 -16.13 -24.70
N ARG A 214 -2.89 -16.42 -23.53
CA ARG A 214 -1.43 -16.44 -23.29
C ARG A 214 -0.68 -17.36 -24.25
N LYS A 215 -1.29 -18.45 -24.70
CA LYS A 215 -0.68 -19.40 -25.65
C LYS A 215 -0.49 -18.81 -27.06
N HIS A 216 -1.21 -17.75 -27.37
CA HIS A 216 -1.21 -17.09 -28.69
C HIS A 216 -0.43 -15.77 -28.69
N LEU A 217 -0.01 -15.31 -27.52
CA LEU A 217 0.74 -14.08 -27.37
C LEU A 217 2.25 -14.33 -27.50
N PRO A 218 2.98 -13.40 -28.13
CA PRO A 218 4.44 -13.46 -28.16
C PRO A 218 5.04 -13.14 -26.79
N SER A 219 6.30 -13.48 -26.61
CA SER A 219 7.02 -13.36 -25.30
C SER A 219 7.38 -11.93 -24.89
N ASP A 220 7.13 -10.93 -25.74
CA ASP A 220 7.39 -9.52 -25.46
C ASP A 220 6.29 -8.88 -24.59
N VAL A 221 5.14 -9.54 -24.44
CA VAL A 221 4.03 -9.08 -23.61
C VAL A 221 3.60 -10.14 -22.62
N VAL A 222 2.98 -9.73 -21.52
CA VAL A 222 2.31 -10.58 -20.53
C VAL A 222 0.86 -10.14 -20.39
N LEU A 223 -0.04 -11.12 -20.33
CA LEU A 223 -1.46 -10.92 -20.08
C LEU A 223 -1.76 -11.42 -18.66
N LEU A 224 -2.32 -10.58 -17.82
CA LEU A 224 -2.61 -10.85 -16.41
C LEU A 224 -4.10 -10.68 -16.15
N THR A 225 -4.65 -11.43 -15.22
CA THR A 225 -5.96 -11.08 -14.63
C THR A 225 -5.81 -9.86 -13.72
N ALA A 226 -6.92 -9.22 -13.36
CA ALA A 226 -6.90 -8.07 -12.46
C ALA A 226 -6.21 -8.42 -11.13
N ASP A 227 -6.49 -9.59 -10.57
CA ASP A 227 -5.87 -10.06 -9.32
C ASP A 227 -4.36 -10.33 -9.49
N GLU A 228 -3.95 -10.98 -10.57
CA GLU A 228 -2.53 -11.21 -10.86
C GLU A 228 -1.77 -9.88 -11.03
N PHE A 229 -2.41 -8.86 -11.61
CA PHE A 229 -1.81 -7.55 -11.76
C PHE A 229 -1.59 -6.88 -10.41
N ILE A 230 -2.57 -6.93 -9.50
CA ILE A 230 -2.44 -6.44 -8.11
C ILE A 230 -1.34 -7.21 -7.37
N GLN A 231 -1.32 -8.55 -7.47
CA GLN A 231 -0.30 -9.37 -6.80
C GLN A 231 1.12 -9.09 -7.32
N LYS A 232 1.25 -8.81 -8.62
CA LYS A 232 2.53 -8.42 -9.23
C LYS A 232 3.06 -7.11 -8.62
N GLU A 233 2.19 -6.12 -8.42
CA GLU A 233 2.54 -4.85 -7.79
C GLU A 233 2.94 -5.07 -6.32
N TYR A 234 2.18 -5.86 -5.55
CA TYR A 234 2.54 -6.21 -4.17
C TYR A 234 3.90 -6.91 -4.08
N ALA A 235 4.14 -7.89 -4.96
CA ALA A 235 5.40 -8.63 -4.97
C ALA A 235 6.60 -7.72 -5.21
N TYR A 236 6.46 -6.73 -6.10
CA TYR A 236 7.49 -5.74 -6.34
C TYR A 236 7.76 -4.87 -5.10
N TRP A 237 6.72 -4.24 -4.55
CA TRP A 237 6.90 -3.29 -3.45
C TRP A 237 7.34 -3.95 -2.14
N GLN A 238 6.84 -5.14 -1.84
CA GLN A 238 7.19 -5.86 -0.62
C GLN A 238 8.50 -6.65 -0.72
N GLY A 239 8.78 -7.23 -1.89
CA GLY A 239 9.89 -8.18 -2.05
C GLY A 239 11.13 -7.59 -2.69
N THR A 240 10.99 -6.58 -3.55
CA THR A 240 12.10 -6.04 -4.35
C THR A 240 12.59 -4.70 -3.84
N THR A 241 11.72 -3.90 -3.21
CA THR A 241 12.09 -2.56 -2.76
C THR A 241 12.67 -2.57 -1.34
N ALA A 242 13.63 -1.66 -1.10
CA ALA A 242 14.13 -1.43 0.26
C ALA A 242 13.03 -0.96 1.22
N VAL A 243 12.00 -0.27 0.72
CA VAL A 243 10.89 0.27 1.51
C VAL A 243 10.08 -0.86 2.15
N GLY A 244 9.69 -1.87 1.36
CA GLY A 244 8.98 -3.05 1.85
C GLY A 244 9.78 -3.81 2.91
N PHE A 245 11.08 -4.03 2.63
CA PHE A 245 11.99 -4.68 3.57
C PHE A 245 12.12 -3.91 4.90
N ILE A 246 12.25 -2.58 4.86
CA ILE A 246 12.37 -1.75 6.07
C ILE A 246 11.13 -1.88 6.95
N PHE A 247 9.93 -1.86 6.38
CA PHE A 247 8.69 -2.01 7.15
C PHE A 247 8.55 -3.41 7.77
N GLN A 248 8.89 -4.46 7.04
CA GLN A 248 8.87 -5.82 7.58
C GLN A 248 9.88 -5.98 8.73
N MET A 249 11.11 -5.52 8.52
CA MET A 249 12.14 -5.55 9.56
C MET A 249 11.76 -4.71 10.77
N GLY A 250 11.17 -3.53 10.57
CA GLY A 250 10.71 -2.67 11.65
C GLY A 250 9.63 -3.34 12.50
N ALA A 251 8.69 -4.06 11.89
CA ALA A 251 7.68 -4.83 12.61
C ALA A 251 8.31 -5.99 13.40
N ALA A 252 9.28 -6.71 12.82
CA ALA A 252 10.00 -7.78 13.50
C ALA A 252 10.82 -7.25 14.68
N VAL A 253 11.51 -6.12 14.52
CA VAL A 253 12.25 -5.45 15.61
C VAL A 253 11.27 -5.01 16.72
N GLY A 254 10.12 -4.45 16.38
CA GLY A 254 9.07 -4.11 17.35
C GLY A 254 8.62 -5.31 18.16
N PHE A 255 8.40 -6.45 17.52
CA PHE A 255 8.06 -7.71 18.18
C PHE A 255 9.17 -8.18 19.15
N LEU A 256 10.43 -8.17 18.73
CA LEU A 256 11.56 -8.57 19.56
C LEU A 256 11.77 -7.65 20.77
N ILE A 257 11.66 -6.33 20.56
CA ILE A 257 11.73 -5.36 21.67
C ILE A 257 10.58 -5.57 22.65
N GLY A 258 9.35 -5.75 22.14
CA GLY A 258 8.20 -6.04 22.98
C GLY A 258 8.38 -7.32 23.79
N MET A 259 8.84 -8.40 23.17
CA MET A 259 9.15 -9.66 23.83
C MET A 259 10.20 -9.49 24.93
N TYR A 260 11.27 -8.73 24.67
CA TYR A 260 12.30 -8.44 25.66
C TYR A 260 11.77 -7.63 26.86
N ILE A 261 10.94 -6.61 26.60
CA ILE A 261 10.35 -5.80 27.68
C ILE A 261 9.42 -6.65 28.54
N VAL A 262 8.55 -7.45 27.92
CA VAL A 262 7.67 -8.38 28.64
C VAL A 262 8.49 -9.36 29.47
N TYR A 263 9.51 -9.97 28.88
CA TYR A 263 10.44 -10.86 29.59
C TYR A 263 11.03 -10.19 30.82
N GLN A 264 11.54 -8.96 30.69
CA GLN A 264 12.18 -8.25 31.79
C GLN A 264 11.20 -7.89 32.92
N VAL A 265 9.98 -7.52 32.57
CA VAL A 265 8.90 -7.24 33.54
C VAL A 265 8.54 -8.49 34.31
N LEU A 266 8.22 -9.58 33.61
CA LEU A 266 7.85 -10.85 34.23
C LEU A 266 9.01 -11.44 35.06
N PHE A 267 10.24 -11.35 34.54
CA PHE A 267 11.41 -11.83 35.31
C PHE A 267 11.60 -11.07 36.62
N THR A 268 11.43 -9.76 36.62
CA THR A 268 11.54 -8.93 37.82
C THR A 268 10.41 -9.24 38.80
N ASP A 269 9.17 -9.42 38.33
CA ASP A 269 8.03 -9.73 39.14
C ASP A 269 8.18 -11.10 39.81
N VAL A 270 8.51 -12.11 39.03
CA VAL A 270 8.76 -13.47 39.55
C VAL A 270 9.94 -13.49 40.54
N ALA A 271 11.01 -12.74 40.27
CA ALA A 271 12.16 -12.64 41.18
C ALA A 271 11.78 -12.04 42.54
N ASN A 272 10.91 -11.04 42.53
CA ASN A 272 10.41 -10.43 43.76
C ASN A 272 9.49 -11.35 44.59
N HIS A 273 8.83 -12.33 43.96
CA HIS A 273 7.88 -13.26 44.59
C HIS A 273 8.46 -14.66 44.78
N ILE A 274 9.76 -14.88 44.60
CA ILE A 274 10.44 -16.17 44.85
C ILE A 274 10.13 -16.75 46.21
N PRO A 275 10.16 -15.97 47.34
CA PRO A 275 9.86 -16.53 48.65
C PRO A 275 8.44 -17.08 48.72
N ASP A 276 7.46 -16.41 48.14
CA ASP A 276 6.06 -16.85 48.13
C ASP A 276 5.89 -18.13 47.30
N TYR A 277 6.60 -18.23 46.17
CA TYR A 277 6.62 -19.43 45.33
C TYR A 277 7.27 -20.62 46.04
N ALA A 278 8.33 -20.40 46.85
CA ALA A 278 8.97 -21.43 47.65
C ALA A 278 8.00 -21.99 48.69
N ILE A 279 7.23 -21.15 49.37
CA ILE A 279 6.20 -21.55 50.33
C ILE A 279 5.11 -22.40 49.65
N LEU A 280 4.64 -21.99 48.48
CA LEU A 280 3.62 -22.74 47.74
C LEU A 280 4.17 -24.10 47.24
N LYS A 281 5.42 -24.13 46.78
CA LYS A 281 6.07 -25.36 46.39
C LYS A 281 6.25 -26.35 47.56
N SER A 282 6.59 -25.86 48.75
CA SER A 282 6.68 -26.68 49.97
C SER A 282 5.33 -27.29 50.40
N LYS A 283 4.21 -26.63 50.03
CA LYS A 283 2.83 -27.12 50.20
C LYS A 283 2.39 -28.10 49.12
N GLY A 284 3.28 -28.46 48.16
CA GLY A 284 3.02 -29.47 47.15
C GLY A 284 2.40 -28.96 45.84
N TYR A 285 2.37 -27.64 45.56
CA TYR A 285 1.89 -27.11 44.28
C TYR A 285 2.82 -27.51 43.13
N PRO A 286 2.29 -28.03 42.01
CA PRO A 286 3.09 -28.48 40.90
C PRO A 286 3.68 -27.28 40.11
N SER A 287 4.81 -27.49 39.41
CA SER A 287 5.46 -26.46 38.59
C SER A 287 4.55 -25.89 37.48
N SER A 288 3.55 -26.65 37.02
CA SER A 288 2.54 -26.20 36.05
C SER A 288 1.63 -25.08 36.63
N TYR A 289 1.44 -25.05 37.91
CA TYR A 289 0.68 -23.97 38.58
C TYR A 289 1.38 -22.63 38.44
N PHE A 290 2.69 -22.58 38.69
CA PHE A 290 3.48 -21.35 38.54
C PHE A 290 3.57 -20.89 37.08
N LEU A 291 3.71 -21.84 36.15
CA LEU A 291 3.64 -21.53 34.72
C LEU A 291 2.30 -20.87 34.35
N SER A 292 1.19 -21.40 34.86
CA SER A 292 -0.14 -20.84 34.64
C SER A 292 -0.27 -19.41 35.18
N LEU A 293 0.30 -19.12 36.37
CA LEU A 293 0.31 -17.79 36.96
C LEU A 293 1.05 -16.79 36.05
N VAL A 294 2.28 -17.12 35.64
CA VAL A 294 3.10 -16.25 34.75
C VAL A 294 2.43 -16.03 33.38
N ILE A 295 1.78 -17.06 32.84
CA ILE A 295 1.00 -16.92 31.58
C ILE A 295 -0.20 -15.99 31.79
N GLN A 296 -0.97 -16.13 32.90
CA GLN A 296 -2.09 -15.24 33.17
C GLN A 296 -1.64 -13.79 33.35
N GLU A 297 -0.57 -13.57 34.09
CA GLU A 297 0.04 -12.25 34.23
C GLU A 297 0.47 -11.65 32.88
N SER A 298 1.16 -12.44 32.05
CA SER A 298 1.58 -11.99 30.71
C SER A 298 0.41 -11.62 29.81
N LEU A 299 -0.71 -12.34 29.88
CA LEU A 299 -1.92 -12.04 29.13
C LEU A 299 -2.59 -10.74 29.61
N ILE A 300 -2.65 -10.53 30.96
CA ILE A 300 -3.19 -9.29 31.55
C ILE A 300 -2.33 -8.09 31.08
N LEU A 301 -1.01 -8.20 31.13
CA LEU A 301 -0.07 -7.19 30.67
C LEU A 301 -0.26 -6.90 29.16
N SER A 302 -0.47 -7.95 28.37
CA SER A 302 -0.72 -7.82 26.92
C SER A 302 -1.97 -7.01 26.63
N ILE A 303 -3.10 -7.37 27.25
CA ILE A 303 -4.39 -6.69 27.03
C ILE A 303 -4.31 -5.24 27.53
N SER A 304 -3.77 -5.01 28.73
CA SER A 304 -3.65 -3.67 29.32
C SER A 304 -2.74 -2.74 28.51
N SER A 305 -1.76 -3.30 27.79
CA SER A 305 -0.83 -2.54 26.96
C SER A 305 -1.32 -2.39 25.51
N TYR A 306 -2.10 -3.35 25.01
CA TYR A 306 -2.64 -3.32 23.66
C TYR A 306 -3.63 -2.16 23.45
N ILE A 307 -4.53 -1.94 24.40
CA ILE A 307 -5.57 -0.90 24.29
C ILE A 307 -4.97 0.50 24.08
N PRO A 308 -4.07 1.00 24.95
CA PRO A 308 -3.46 2.30 24.73
C PRO A 308 -2.58 2.34 23.49
N GLY A 309 -1.88 1.25 23.18
CA GLY A 309 -1.10 1.13 21.93
C GLY A 309 -1.96 1.27 20.68
N TYR A 310 -3.11 0.60 20.64
CA TYR A 310 -4.08 0.69 19.55
C TYR A 310 -4.65 2.11 19.37
N ILE A 311 -5.05 2.76 20.47
CA ILE A 311 -5.59 4.13 20.44
C ILE A 311 -4.54 5.11 19.92
N CYS A 312 -3.31 5.03 20.40
CA CYS A 312 -2.21 5.87 19.93
C CYS A 312 -1.92 5.63 18.44
N ALA A 313 -1.95 4.37 17.98
CA ALA A 313 -1.72 4.03 16.58
C ALA A 313 -2.78 4.65 15.65
N ILE A 314 -4.06 4.66 16.04
CA ILE A 314 -5.11 5.35 15.28
C ILE A 314 -4.80 6.85 15.16
N GLY A 315 -4.38 7.49 16.24
CA GLY A 315 -3.99 8.90 16.22
C GLY A 315 -2.82 9.17 15.29
N LEU A 316 -1.79 8.31 15.32
CA LEU A 316 -0.63 8.42 14.43
C LEU A 316 -1.01 8.21 12.97
N TYR A 317 -1.89 7.26 12.65
CA TYR A 317 -2.36 7.06 11.27
C TYR A 317 -3.08 8.30 10.72
N LYS A 318 -3.92 8.95 11.53
CA LYS A 318 -4.56 10.21 11.15
C LYS A 318 -3.54 11.32 10.88
N LEU A 319 -2.51 11.43 11.70
CA LEU A 319 -1.43 12.41 11.48
C LEU A 319 -0.69 12.13 10.16
N VAL A 320 -0.41 10.85 9.86
CA VAL A 320 0.21 10.46 8.59
C VAL A 320 -0.69 10.82 7.40
N GLN A 321 -1.99 10.51 7.46
CA GLN A 321 -2.94 10.87 6.39
C GLN A 321 -2.98 12.39 6.13
N ILE A 322 -3.03 13.18 7.19
CA ILE A 322 -3.08 14.65 7.07
C ILE A 322 -1.76 15.19 6.48
N GLY A 323 -0.62 14.66 6.96
CA GLY A 323 0.70 15.17 6.56
C GLY A 323 1.17 14.70 5.19
N THR A 324 0.79 13.49 4.77
CA THR A 324 1.33 12.85 3.56
C THR A 324 0.29 12.50 2.51
N LYS A 325 -0.99 12.60 2.82
CA LYS A 325 -2.12 12.09 2.02
C LYS A 325 -2.07 10.58 1.71
N LEU A 326 -1.14 9.82 2.32
CA LEU A 326 -1.07 8.37 2.15
C LEU A 326 -2.25 7.67 2.85
N PRO A 327 -2.81 6.59 2.28
CA PRO A 327 -3.97 5.86 2.82
C PRO A 327 -3.58 4.94 3.99
N ALA A 328 -3.13 5.51 5.12
CA ALA A 328 -2.76 4.76 6.32
C ALA A 328 -4.01 4.57 7.22
N PHE A 329 -4.81 3.54 6.97
CA PHE A 329 -6.02 3.25 7.75
C PHE A 329 -5.79 2.10 8.73
N MET A 330 -6.52 2.12 9.86
CA MET A 330 -6.59 0.98 10.77
C MET A 330 -7.59 -0.05 10.21
N THR A 331 -7.09 -1.21 9.77
CA THR A 331 -7.93 -2.32 9.32
C THR A 331 -8.15 -3.33 10.44
N LEU A 332 -9.28 -4.04 10.41
CA LEU A 332 -9.58 -5.10 11.37
C LEU A 332 -8.52 -6.21 11.33
N GLU A 333 -8.07 -6.59 10.14
CA GLU A 333 -7.02 -7.59 9.94
C GLU A 333 -5.72 -7.20 10.64
N ARG A 334 -5.31 -5.93 10.48
CA ARG A 334 -4.10 -5.40 11.13
C ARG A 334 -4.25 -5.35 12.64
N ALA A 335 -5.42 -4.95 13.15
CA ALA A 335 -5.71 -4.97 14.58
C ALA A 335 -5.60 -6.38 15.15
N ILE A 336 -6.22 -7.37 14.50
CA ILE A 336 -6.16 -8.78 14.91
C ILE A 336 -4.72 -9.32 14.80
N LEU A 337 -4.00 -9.04 13.71
CA LEU A 337 -2.62 -9.48 13.54
C LEU A 337 -1.71 -8.98 14.68
N VAL A 338 -1.76 -7.68 14.99
CA VAL A 338 -0.95 -7.11 16.08
C VAL A 338 -1.39 -7.66 17.44
N LEU A 339 -2.67 -7.94 17.64
CA LEU A 339 -3.15 -8.60 18.85
C LEU A 339 -2.55 -10.00 18.99
N ILE A 340 -2.56 -10.80 17.94
CA ILE A 340 -1.96 -12.14 17.91
C ILE A 340 -0.45 -12.06 18.17
N LEU A 341 0.25 -11.12 17.52
CA LEU A 341 1.67 -10.89 17.76
C LEU A 341 1.94 -10.49 19.22
N THR A 342 1.10 -9.63 19.80
CA THR A 342 1.21 -9.21 21.20
C THR A 342 1.04 -10.39 22.18
N PHE A 343 0.05 -11.24 21.95
CA PHE A 343 -0.10 -12.46 22.75
C PHE A 343 1.07 -13.44 22.55
N SER A 344 1.50 -13.63 21.32
CA SER A 344 2.63 -14.52 21.02
C SER A 344 3.92 -14.07 21.71
N MET A 345 4.28 -12.79 21.63
CA MET A 345 5.49 -12.28 22.29
C MET A 345 5.42 -12.44 23.82
N SER A 346 4.23 -12.27 24.40
CA SER A 346 4.02 -12.39 25.84
C SER A 346 4.08 -13.84 26.32
N LEU A 347 3.51 -14.77 25.57
CA LEU A 347 3.61 -16.20 25.85
C LEU A 347 5.06 -16.70 25.74
N PHE A 348 5.78 -16.28 24.69
CA PHE A 348 7.20 -16.63 24.54
C PHE A 348 8.04 -16.06 25.69
N ALA A 349 7.81 -14.81 26.08
CA ALA A 349 8.49 -14.17 27.19
C ALA A 349 8.23 -14.92 28.50
N GLY A 350 6.97 -15.25 28.81
CA GLY A 350 6.58 -16.02 30.01
C GLY A 350 7.24 -17.40 30.07
N PHE A 351 7.26 -18.10 28.91
CA PHE A 351 7.94 -19.39 28.81
C PHE A 351 9.46 -19.27 29.06
N LEU A 352 10.12 -18.26 28.54
CA LEU A 352 11.56 -18.02 28.75
C LEU A 352 11.87 -17.72 30.24
N VAL A 353 11.04 -16.92 30.91
CA VAL A 353 11.17 -16.63 32.34
C VAL A 353 11.10 -17.92 33.16
N MET A 354 10.09 -18.75 32.91
CA MET A 354 9.90 -20.02 33.62
C MET A 354 11.02 -21.03 33.37
N ARG A 355 11.57 -21.07 32.15
CA ARG A 355 12.72 -21.93 31.83
C ARG A 355 13.94 -21.50 32.62
N LYS A 356 14.26 -20.20 32.66
CA LYS A 356 15.40 -19.67 33.38
C LYS A 356 15.30 -19.93 34.91
N LEU A 357 14.08 -19.83 35.46
CA LEU A 357 13.84 -20.14 36.89
C LEU A 357 14.03 -21.61 37.20
N LYS A 358 13.68 -22.53 36.29
CA LYS A 358 13.92 -23.96 36.50
C LYS A 358 15.41 -24.32 36.49
N ASP A 359 16.20 -23.61 35.68
CA ASP A 359 17.64 -23.85 35.53
C ASP A 359 18.45 -23.19 36.65
N SER A 360 17.85 -22.30 37.48
CA SER A 360 18.45 -21.74 38.68
C SER A 360 18.29 -22.75 39.82
N ASP A 361 19.39 -23.19 40.42
CA ASP A 361 19.41 -24.19 41.47
C ASP A 361 18.59 -23.68 42.71
N PRO A 362 17.65 -24.46 43.25
CA PRO A 362 16.94 -24.05 44.45
C PRO A 362 17.85 -23.77 45.66
N ALA A 363 19.10 -24.28 45.63
CA ALA A 363 20.10 -24.07 46.66
C ALA A 363 20.73 -22.67 46.67
N ASP A 364 20.73 -21.95 45.51
CA ASP A 364 21.24 -20.58 45.41
C ASP A 364 20.20 -19.52 45.85
N LEU A 365 19.00 -19.97 46.24
CA LEU A 365 17.88 -19.11 46.60
C LEU A 365 17.61 -19.07 48.12
N PHE A 366 18.48 -19.73 48.93
CA PHE A 366 18.40 -19.74 50.42
C PHE A 366 19.68 -19.21 51.05
#